data_1438ad9fb944d00bad05a7824042c971
#
_entry.id   1438ad9fb944d00bad05a7824042c971
#
_cell.length_a   1.000
_cell.length_b   1.000
_cell.length_c   1.000
_cell.angle_alpha   90.00
_cell.angle_beta   90.00
_cell.angle_gamma   90.00
#
_symmetry.space_group_name_H-M   'P 1'
#
loop_
_entity.id
_entity.type
_entity.pdbx_description
1 polymer ?
#
loop_
_entity_poly.entity_id
_entity_poly.type
_entity_poly.pdbx_seq_one_letter_code
_entity_poly.pdbx_strand_id
1 'polypeptide(L)'
;YFFPAAVFATATNLICGWLSDKRSLKPFMIIMLSGFLAAATGLLNLQYDWGYAALVIGFGIGVGIWSLVSNLVFIRNFGPLHLGEITGLCTSIMVFTSAIGPAMFSLGFDYFGSYAAAQWACIGAVILLIVFAIVTPQQAPSTTEPQ
;
A
#
# COMPACT_ATOMS: atom_id res chain seq x y z
N TYR A 1 -6.66 18.41 4.82
CA TYR A 1 -5.80 17.58 3.96
C TYR A 1 -6.32 16.14 3.83
N PHE A 2 -6.92 15.55 4.86
CA PHE A 2 -7.41 14.16 4.84
C PHE A 2 -8.70 13.96 4.04
N PHE A 3 -9.55 14.96 3.95
CA PHE A 3 -10.85 14.84 3.27
C PHE A 3 -10.71 14.50 1.78
N PRO A 4 -9.93 15.23 0.95
CA PRO A 4 -9.79 14.86 -0.45
C PRO A 4 -9.11 13.49 -0.64
N ALA A 5 -8.13 13.12 0.18
CA ALA A 5 -7.51 11.80 0.12
C ALA A 5 -8.51 10.68 0.43
N ALA A 6 -9.41 10.87 1.39
CA ALA A 6 -10.46 9.91 1.71
C ALA A 6 -11.46 9.73 0.55
N VAL A 7 -11.81 10.80 -0.15
CA VAL A 7 -12.68 10.73 -1.34
C VAL A 7 -12.02 9.92 -2.45
N PHE A 8 -10.74 10.18 -2.74
CA PHE A 8 -9.98 9.39 -3.73
C PHE A 8 -9.83 7.93 -3.31
N ALA A 9 -9.57 7.64 -2.03
CA ALA A 9 -9.47 6.28 -1.52
C ALA A 9 -10.80 5.51 -1.68
N THR A 10 -11.92 6.15 -1.35
CA THR A 10 -13.25 5.54 -1.48
C THR A 10 -13.61 5.30 -2.94
N ALA A 11 -13.39 6.28 -3.81
CA ALA A 11 -13.64 6.13 -5.23
C ALA A 11 -12.78 5.02 -5.84
N THR A 12 -11.49 4.97 -5.51
CA THR A 12 -10.56 3.93 -5.96
C THR A 12 -10.99 2.55 -5.46
N ASN A 13 -11.41 2.43 -4.20
CA ASN A 13 -11.89 1.17 -3.64
C ASN A 13 -13.12 0.64 -4.38
N LEU A 14 -14.10 1.51 -4.69
CA LEU A 14 -15.30 1.13 -5.43
C LEU A 14 -14.97 0.70 -6.87
N ILE A 15 -14.16 1.47 -7.59
CA ILE A 15 -13.77 1.18 -8.99
C ILE A 15 -12.96 -0.11 -9.05
N CYS A 16 -11.97 -0.25 -8.19
CA CYS A 16 -11.11 -1.42 -8.15
C CYS A 16 -11.86 -2.66 -7.66
N GLY A 17 -12.81 -2.53 -6.73
CA GLY A 17 -13.69 -3.61 -6.28
C GLY A 17 -14.46 -4.21 -7.45
N TRP A 18 -15.10 -3.37 -8.25
CA TRP A 18 -15.84 -3.82 -9.44
C TRP A 18 -14.94 -4.46 -10.52
N LEU A 19 -13.72 -3.94 -10.67
CA LEU A 19 -12.77 -4.44 -11.69
C LEU A 19 -12.01 -5.70 -11.24
N SER A 20 -11.88 -5.92 -9.93
CA SER A 20 -11.11 -7.01 -9.34
C SER A 20 -11.74 -8.39 -9.52
N ASP A 21 -13.06 -8.47 -9.73
CA ASP A 21 -13.76 -9.76 -9.90
C ASP A 21 -13.30 -10.55 -11.14
N LYS A 22 -12.70 -9.87 -12.12
CA LYS A 22 -12.36 -10.45 -13.43
C LYS A 22 -10.87 -10.49 -13.74
N ARG A 23 -9.98 -9.98 -12.87
CA ARG A 23 -8.55 -9.82 -13.18
C ARG A 23 -7.61 -10.38 -12.11
N SER A 24 -6.37 -10.63 -12.52
CA SER A 24 -5.28 -11.03 -11.62
C SER A 24 -4.93 -9.90 -10.66
N LEU A 25 -4.47 -10.23 -9.46
CA LEU A 25 -4.15 -9.26 -8.40
C LEU A 25 -2.86 -8.45 -8.67
N LYS A 26 -1.97 -8.96 -9.55
CA LYS A 26 -0.68 -8.30 -9.86
C LYS A 26 -0.81 -6.83 -10.29
N PRO A 27 -1.65 -6.47 -11.30
CA PRO A 27 -1.73 -5.08 -11.72
C PRO A 27 -2.21 -4.16 -10.59
N PHE A 28 -3.09 -4.64 -9.72
CA PHE A 28 -3.55 -3.87 -8.56
C PHE A 28 -2.43 -3.61 -7.55
N MET A 29 -1.57 -4.61 -7.29
CA MET A 29 -0.40 -4.43 -6.43
C MET A 29 0.59 -3.41 -7.00
N ILE A 30 0.85 -3.44 -8.30
CA ILE A 30 1.76 -2.50 -8.96
C ILE A 30 1.18 -1.07 -8.92
N ILE A 31 -0.12 -0.90 -9.21
CA ILE A 31 -0.79 0.39 -9.14
C ILE A 31 -0.79 0.93 -7.69
N MET A 32 -1.04 0.08 -6.71
CA MET A 32 -0.97 0.42 -5.30
C MET A 32 0.41 0.96 -4.91
N LEU A 33 1.46 0.21 -5.24
CA LEU A 33 2.84 0.59 -4.92
C LEU A 33 3.26 1.86 -5.68
N SER A 34 2.83 2.03 -6.94
CA SER A 34 3.07 3.28 -7.68
C SER A 34 2.35 4.48 -7.05
N GLY A 35 1.15 4.27 -6.49
CA GLY A 35 0.44 5.27 -5.71
C GLY A 35 1.22 5.70 -4.46
N PHE A 36 1.75 4.74 -3.69
CA PHE A 36 2.59 5.06 -2.54
C PHE A 36 3.91 5.74 -2.94
N LEU A 37 4.50 5.36 -4.07
CA LEU A 37 5.69 6.05 -4.59
C LEU A 37 5.38 7.51 -4.97
N ALA A 38 4.25 7.75 -5.64
CA ALA A 38 3.78 9.10 -5.96
C ALA A 38 3.52 9.92 -4.68
N ALA A 39 2.92 9.32 -3.65
CA ALA A 39 2.72 9.97 -2.36
C ALA A 39 4.04 10.33 -1.68
N ALA A 40 5.01 9.42 -1.66
CA ALA A 40 6.32 9.65 -1.06
C ALA A 40 7.11 10.73 -1.79
N THR A 41 7.09 10.76 -3.13
CA THR A 41 7.72 11.84 -3.93
C THR A 41 6.99 13.17 -3.77
N GLY A 42 5.65 13.15 -3.67
CA GLY A 42 4.85 14.33 -3.38
C GLY A 42 5.19 14.95 -2.03
N LEU A 43 5.45 14.13 -1.02
CA LEU A 43 5.85 14.58 0.31
C LEU A 43 7.20 15.31 0.30
N LEU A 44 8.17 14.90 -0.53
CA LEU A 44 9.45 15.62 -0.73
C LEU A 44 9.26 17.00 -1.37
N ASN A 45 8.21 17.17 -2.15
CA ASN A 45 7.98 18.37 -2.96
C ASN A 45 6.76 19.17 -2.48
N LEU A 46 6.43 19.13 -1.19
CA LEU A 46 5.28 19.85 -0.61
C LEU A 46 5.32 21.37 -0.77
N GLN A 47 6.49 21.94 -1.08
CA GLN A 47 6.64 23.36 -1.39
C GLN A 47 5.99 23.75 -2.72
N TYR A 48 5.64 22.78 -3.57
CA TYR A 48 4.97 23.00 -4.85
C TYR A 48 3.54 22.46 -4.81
N ASP A 49 2.60 23.12 -5.46
CA ASP A 49 1.20 22.72 -5.52
C ASP A 49 1.00 21.31 -6.13
N TRP A 50 1.83 20.96 -7.11
CA TRP A 50 1.82 19.63 -7.71
C TRP A 50 2.27 18.53 -6.73
N GLY A 51 3.20 18.84 -5.82
CA GLY A 51 3.64 17.90 -4.79
C GLY A 51 2.50 17.53 -3.84
N TYR A 52 1.69 18.52 -3.45
CA TYR A 52 0.49 18.28 -2.66
C TYR A 52 -0.54 17.42 -3.41
N ALA A 53 -0.80 17.72 -4.68
CA ALA A 53 -1.71 16.91 -5.49
C ALA A 53 -1.23 15.46 -5.64
N ALA A 54 0.06 15.27 -5.91
CA ALA A 54 0.68 13.94 -6.00
C ALA A 54 0.57 13.16 -4.68
N LEU A 55 0.76 13.82 -3.54
CA LEU A 55 0.58 13.23 -2.22
C LEU A 55 -0.86 12.75 -2.00
N VAL A 56 -1.84 13.62 -2.23
CA VAL A 56 -3.26 13.34 -1.95
C VAL A 56 -3.78 12.24 -2.86
N ILE A 57 -3.52 12.33 -4.16
CA ILE A 57 -3.98 11.36 -5.16
C ILE A 57 -3.25 10.03 -4.97
N GLY A 58 -1.93 10.06 -4.85
CA GLY A 58 -1.11 8.87 -4.69
C GLY A 58 -1.44 8.10 -3.41
N PHE A 59 -1.59 8.79 -2.29
CA PHE A 59 -1.97 8.19 -1.02
C PHE A 59 -3.41 7.64 -1.07
N GLY A 60 -4.35 8.38 -1.66
CA GLY A 60 -5.73 7.93 -1.84
C GLY A 60 -5.82 6.64 -2.66
N ILE A 61 -5.12 6.58 -3.79
CA ILE A 61 -5.04 5.38 -4.63
C ILE A 61 -4.38 4.22 -3.86
N GLY A 62 -3.24 4.48 -3.21
CA GLY A 62 -2.51 3.46 -2.46
C GLY A 62 -3.37 2.83 -1.37
N VAL A 63 -3.99 3.63 -0.51
CA VAL A 63 -4.84 3.15 0.60
C VAL A 63 -6.12 2.49 0.08
N GLY A 64 -6.75 3.03 -0.97
CA GLY A 64 -7.96 2.46 -1.55
C GLY A 64 -7.71 1.05 -2.10
N ILE A 65 -6.62 0.84 -2.84
CA ILE A 65 -6.27 -0.47 -3.38
C ILE A 65 -5.77 -1.41 -2.27
N TRP A 66 -5.02 -0.90 -1.28
CA TRP A 66 -4.55 -1.69 -0.14
C TRP A 66 -5.69 -2.40 0.58
N SER A 67 -6.76 -1.66 0.89
CA SER A 67 -7.95 -2.21 1.56
C SER A 67 -8.55 -3.37 0.77
N LEU A 68 -8.65 -3.22 -0.54
CA LEU A 68 -9.22 -4.23 -1.43
C LEU A 68 -8.30 -5.46 -1.58
N VAL A 69 -7.02 -5.22 -1.87
CA VAL A 69 -6.03 -6.30 -2.10
C VAL A 69 -5.87 -7.14 -0.85
N SER A 70 -5.79 -6.52 0.34
CA SER A 70 -5.66 -7.23 1.61
C SER A 70 -6.82 -8.20 1.84
N ASN A 71 -8.05 -7.73 1.66
CA ASN A 71 -9.22 -8.59 1.84
C ASN A 71 -9.27 -9.73 0.82
N LEU A 72 -9.00 -9.44 -0.46
CA LEU A 72 -9.07 -10.45 -1.52
C LEU A 72 -7.96 -11.50 -1.42
N VAL A 73 -6.74 -11.10 -1.08
CA VAL A 73 -5.61 -12.02 -0.92
C VAL A 73 -5.88 -13.00 0.21
N PHE A 74 -6.43 -12.53 1.33
CA PHE A 74 -6.72 -13.40 2.46
C PHE A 74 -7.83 -14.40 2.14
N ILE A 75 -8.92 -13.95 1.52
CA ILE A 75 -10.04 -14.82 1.14
C ILE A 75 -9.61 -15.87 0.10
N ARG A 76 -8.85 -15.46 -0.92
CA ARG A 76 -8.44 -16.36 -2.02
C ARG A 76 -7.42 -17.40 -1.61
N ASN A 77 -6.48 -17.07 -0.71
CA ASN A 77 -5.39 -17.97 -0.34
C ASN A 77 -5.69 -18.85 0.88
N PHE A 78 -6.52 -18.39 1.80
CA PHE A 78 -6.71 -19.05 3.10
C PHE A 78 -8.17 -19.47 3.37
N GLY A 79 -9.09 -19.04 2.53
CA GLY A 79 -10.52 -19.34 2.70
C GLY A 79 -11.13 -18.59 3.90
N PRO A 80 -12.46 -18.72 4.09
CA PRO A 80 -13.18 -17.98 5.13
C PRO A 80 -12.94 -18.50 6.56
N LEU A 81 -12.50 -19.75 6.72
CA LEU A 81 -12.35 -20.41 8.03
C LEU A 81 -11.23 -19.81 8.90
N HIS A 82 -10.11 -19.39 8.30
CA HIS A 82 -8.94 -18.85 9.01
C HIS A 82 -8.77 -17.34 8.87
N LEU A 83 -9.78 -16.68 8.30
CA LEU A 83 -9.72 -15.25 8.00
C LEU A 83 -9.45 -14.38 9.24
N GLY A 84 -10.06 -14.73 10.36
CA GLY A 84 -9.93 -14.00 11.62
C GLY A 84 -8.52 -14.05 12.20
N GLU A 85 -7.88 -15.21 12.20
CA GLU A 85 -6.53 -15.41 12.73
C GLU A 85 -5.50 -14.66 11.89
N ILE A 86 -5.58 -14.79 10.56
CA ILE A 86 -4.62 -14.17 9.63
C ILE A 86 -4.79 -12.65 9.63
N THR A 87 -6.03 -12.16 9.58
CA THR A 87 -6.31 -10.73 9.63
C THR A 87 -5.85 -10.13 10.96
N GLY A 88 -6.08 -10.83 12.07
CA GLY A 88 -5.62 -10.42 13.40
C GLY A 88 -4.10 -10.31 13.47
N LEU A 89 -3.37 -11.30 12.97
CA LEU A 89 -1.91 -11.28 12.92
C LEU A 89 -1.39 -10.13 12.05
N CYS A 90 -1.92 -9.98 10.84
CA CYS A 90 -1.53 -8.89 9.94
C CYS A 90 -1.82 -7.51 10.53
N THR A 91 -2.97 -7.33 11.17
CA THR A 91 -3.33 -6.08 11.85
C THR A 91 -2.38 -5.80 13.02
N SER A 92 -2.01 -6.82 13.79
CA SER A 92 -1.06 -6.66 14.91
C SER A 92 0.31 -6.22 14.41
N ILE A 93 0.82 -6.83 13.33
CA ILE A 93 2.08 -6.43 12.70
C ILE A 93 1.99 -4.99 12.17
N MET A 94 0.88 -4.63 11.53
CA MET A 94 0.66 -3.29 10.98
C MET A 94 0.63 -2.23 12.08
N VAL A 95 -0.04 -2.48 13.20
CA VAL A 95 -0.07 -1.58 14.36
C VAL A 95 1.32 -1.46 14.98
N PHE A 96 2.04 -2.56 15.17
CA PHE A 96 3.41 -2.55 15.67
C PHE A 96 4.35 -1.74 14.76
N THR A 97 4.28 -1.94 13.46
CA THR A 97 5.08 -1.20 12.48
C THR A 97 4.73 0.28 12.46
N SER A 98 3.45 0.63 12.65
CA SER A 98 3.03 2.03 12.70
C SER A 98 3.57 2.78 13.93
N ALA A 99 3.84 2.08 15.02
CA ALA A 99 4.49 2.65 16.19
C ALA A 99 5.99 2.91 15.98
N ILE A 100 6.65 2.05 15.18
CA ILE A 100 8.08 2.20 14.85
C ILE A 100 8.31 3.35 13.85
N GLY A 101 7.37 3.61 12.95
CA GLY A 101 7.50 4.64 11.91
C GLY A 101 7.92 6.01 12.46
N PRO A 102 7.16 6.63 13.36
CA PRO A 102 7.52 7.93 13.95
C PRO A 102 8.88 7.92 14.66
N ALA A 103 9.23 6.82 15.35
CA ALA A 103 10.51 6.68 16.01
C ALA A 103 11.68 6.70 15.03
N MET A 104 11.57 6.00 13.90
CA MET A 104 12.58 6.01 12.84
C MET A 104 12.74 7.40 12.21
N PHE A 105 11.64 8.14 12.00
CA PHE A 105 11.70 9.51 11.49
C PHE A 105 12.36 10.46 12.49
N SER A 106 12.08 10.32 13.79
CA SER A 106 12.70 11.11 14.85
C SER A 106 14.21 10.86 14.94
N LEU A 107 14.62 9.57 14.96
CA LEU A 107 16.04 9.22 14.95
C LEU A 107 16.74 9.73 13.68
N GLY A 108 16.10 9.64 12.51
CA GLY A 108 16.63 10.18 11.28
C GLY A 108 16.87 11.68 11.37
N PHE A 109 15.95 12.42 12.01
CA PHE A 109 16.13 13.86 12.23
C PHE A 109 17.26 14.17 13.22
N ASP A 110 17.36 13.41 14.32
CA ASP A 110 18.39 13.62 15.34
C ASP A 110 19.81 13.38 14.79
N TYR A 111 19.98 12.39 13.89
CA TYR A 111 21.30 12.07 13.31
C TYR A 111 21.66 12.94 12.09
N PHE A 112 20.70 13.28 11.24
CA PHE A 112 20.96 13.94 9.96
C PHE A 112 20.47 15.40 9.92
N GLY A 113 19.79 15.89 10.96
CA GLY A 113 19.21 17.23 11.01
C GLY A 113 18.10 17.46 9.98
N SER A 114 17.61 16.40 9.31
CA SER A 114 16.60 16.50 8.26
C SER A 114 15.79 15.23 8.13
N TYR A 115 14.51 15.37 7.84
CA TYR A 115 13.61 14.24 7.51
C TYR A 115 13.88 13.64 6.12
N ALA A 116 14.66 14.31 5.28
CA ALA A 116 14.93 13.87 3.92
C ALA A 116 15.57 12.48 3.86
N ALA A 117 16.50 12.17 4.79
CA ALA A 117 17.16 10.87 4.84
C ALA A 117 16.15 9.71 5.08
N ALA A 118 15.26 9.88 6.06
CA ALA A 118 14.22 8.89 6.34
C ALA A 118 13.25 8.73 5.15
N GLN A 119 12.97 9.81 4.46
CA GLN A 119 12.08 9.82 3.32
C GLN A 119 12.69 9.14 2.08
N TRP A 120 13.98 9.35 1.81
CA TRP A 120 14.71 8.61 0.78
C TRP A 120 14.77 7.12 1.09
N ALA A 121 14.91 6.73 2.36
CA ALA A 121 14.84 5.32 2.78
C ALA A 121 13.46 4.71 2.49
N CYS A 122 12.37 5.43 2.76
CA CYS A 122 11.01 5.00 2.43
C CYS A 122 10.81 4.82 0.91
N ILE A 123 11.29 5.78 0.10
CA ILE A 123 11.22 5.68 -1.37
C ILE A 123 11.99 4.44 -1.86
N GLY A 124 13.20 4.23 -1.34
CA GLY A 124 14.02 3.05 -1.67
C GLY A 124 13.31 1.75 -1.31
N ALA A 125 12.67 1.67 -0.15
CA ALA A 125 11.90 0.51 0.27
C ALA A 125 10.69 0.24 -0.67
N VAL A 126 9.96 1.28 -1.06
CA VAL A 126 8.84 1.14 -2.00
C VAL A 126 9.32 0.67 -3.37
N ILE A 127 10.43 1.21 -3.88
CA ILE A 127 11.01 0.78 -5.16
C ILE A 127 11.42 -0.69 -5.09
N LEU A 128 12.06 -1.11 -4.01
CA LEU A 128 12.44 -2.50 -3.78
C LEU A 128 11.22 -3.43 -3.78
N LEU A 129 10.14 -3.03 -3.14
CA LEU A 129 8.88 -3.78 -3.15
C LEU A 129 8.25 -3.86 -4.54
N ILE A 130 8.34 -2.79 -5.35
CA ILE A 130 7.86 -2.79 -6.73
C ILE A 130 8.67 -3.81 -7.56
N VAL A 131 9.99 -3.77 -7.46
CA VAL A 131 10.86 -4.72 -8.17
C VAL A 131 10.54 -6.15 -7.75
N PHE A 132 10.38 -6.40 -6.46
CA PHE A 132 10.02 -7.72 -5.93
C PHE A 132 8.65 -8.18 -6.46
N ALA A 133 7.64 -7.31 -6.49
CA ALA A 133 6.31 -7.60 -7.00
C ALA A 133 6.31 -7.93 -8.51
N ILE A 134 7.21 -7.31 -9.28
CA ILE A 134 7.35 -7.60 -10.73
C ILE A 134 8.04 -8.94 -10.94
N VAL A 135 9.12 -9.21 -10.19
CA VAL A 135 9.96 -10.41 -10.37
C VAL A 135 9.25 -11.68 -9.89
N THR A 136 8.41 -11.58 -8.84
CA THR A 136 7.74 -12.75 -8.29
C THR A 136 6.65 -13.27 -9.25
N PRO A 137 6.75 -14.53 -9.75
CA PRO A 137 5.73 -15.11 -10.60
C PRO A 137 4.44 -15.32 -9.80
N GLN A 138 3.29 -15.04 -10.41
CA GLN A 138 2.00 -15.39 -9.81
C GLN A 138 1.82 -16.91 -9.86
N GLN A 139 1.62 -17.54 -8.71
CA GLN A 139 1.07 -18.88 -8.68
C GLN A 139 -0.38 -18.79 -9.22
N ALA A 140 -0.65 -19.56 -10.27
CA ALA A 140 -2.02 -19.73 -10.76
C ALA A 140 -2.90 -20.22 -9.59
N PRO A 141 -4.16 -19.76 -9.46
CA PRO A 141 -5.06 -20.29 -8.48
C PRO A 141 -5.14 -21.79 -8.70
N SER A 142 -4.78 -22.56 -7.66
CA SER A 142 -4.99 -24.01 -7.67
C SER A 142 -6.48 -24.24 -7.84
N THR A 143 -6.89 -24.71 -9.02
CA THR A 143 -8.21 -25.29 -9.23
C THR A 143 -8.26 -26.59 -8.43
N THR A 144 -8.57 -26.47 -7.15
CA THR A 144 -9.08 -27.59 -6.38
C THR A 144 -10.49 -27.84 -6.89
N GLU A 145 -10.63 -28.86 -7.75
CA GLU A 145 -11.93 -29.43 -8.09
C GLU A 145 -12.67 -29.79 -6.80
N PRO A 146 -13.98 -29.50 -6.71
CA PRO A 146 -14.79 -29.98 -5.59
C PRO A 146 -14.96 -31.48 -5.73
N GLN A 147 -14.46 -32.24 -4.74
CA GLN A 147 -14.94 -33.59 -4.45
C GLN A 147 -16.13 -33.51 -3.50
#